data_e9315caf53702cb2ad09c49603c6969f
#
_entry.id   e9315caf53702cb2ad09c49603c6969f
#
_cell.length_a   1.000
_cell.length_b   1.000
_cell.length_c   1.000
_cell.angle_alpha   90.00
_cell.angle_beta   90.00
_cell.angle_gamma   90.00
#
_symmetry.space_group_name_H-M   'P 1'
#
loop_
_entity.id
_entity.type
_entity.pdbx_description
1 polymer ?
#
loop_
_entity_poly.entity_id
_entity_poly.type
_entity_poly.pdbx_seq_one_letter_code
_entity_poly.pdbx_strand_id
1 'polypeptide(L)'
;MNVAEVIDLYEYNRWAHERTLEAAAELSREQYERAVVSSFPSVRATLEHVLAAEVVWLSRWAGHSLGDAPDYSGITDVPGLARLWRLFWHRQFTFLNALTDDELATPIAIRTRSGIETVQPLVETLIHVVNHATYHRGQVVTLLRHVGGTPRATDYFNYCLGKVDESE
;
A
#
# COMPACT_ATOMS: atom_id res chain seq x y z
N MET A 1 14.27 -8.15 -12.93
CA MET A 1 13.99 -6.87 -12.25
C MET A 1 15.23 -6.48 -11.47
N ASN A 2 15.65 -5.23 -11.57
CA ASN A 2 16.74 -4.63 -10.79
C ASN A 2 16.16 -3.66 -9.74
N VAL A 3 17.00 -3.10 -8.87
CA VAL A 3 16.55 -2.20 -7.79
C VAL A 3 15.89 -0.93 -8.34
N ALA A 4 16.37 -0.37 -9.46
CA ALA A 4 15.77 0.81 -10.05
C ALA A 4 14.32 0.54 -10.54
N GLU A 5 14.08 -0.63 -11.14
CA GLU A 5 12.75 -1.06 -11.56
C GLU A 5 11.82 -1.31 -10.35
N VAL A 6 12.37 -1.83 -9.25
CA VAL A 6 11.62 -1.96 -7.98
C VAL A 6 11.23 -0.60 -7.43
N ILE A 7 12.18 0.34 -7.35
CA ILE A 7 11.91 1.70 -6.88
C ILE A 7 10.83 2.37 -7.73
N ASP A 8 10.89 2.26 -9.05
CA ASP A 8 9.87 2.80 -9.94
C ASP A 8 8.47 2.19 -9.70
N LEU A 9 8.42 0.88 -9.46
CA LEU A 9 7.17 0.20 -9.11
C LEU A 9 6.58 0.72 -7.78
N TYR A 10 7.43 1.05 -6.81
CA TYR A 10 7.01 1.62 -5.53
C TYR A 10 6.64 3.11 -5.63
N GLU A 11 7.26 3.87 -6.52
CA GLU A 11 6.81 5.23 -6.86
C GLU A 11 5.39 5.22 -7.47
N TYR A 12 5.12 4.28 -8.38
CA TYR A 12 3.76 4.05 -8.84
C TYR A 12 2.81 3.71 -7.69
N ASN A 13 3.21 2.79 -6.80
CA ASN A 13 2.35 2.39 -5.67
C ASN A 13 2.03 3.58 -4.76
N ARG A 14 3.02 4.42 -4.45
CA ARG A 14 2.86 5.67 -3.71
C ARG A 14 1.89 6.62 -4.40
N TRP A 15 2.12 6.93 -5.68
CA TRP A 15 1.25 7.78 -6.49
C TRP A 15 -0.21 7.29 -6.48
N ALA A 16 -0.42 6.00 -6.64
CA ALA A 16 -1.75 5.41 -6.64
C ALA A 16 -2.43 5.49 -5.26
N HIS A 17 -1.67 5.35 -4.18
CA HIS A 17 -2.18 5.55 -2.81
C HIS A 17 -2.54 7.01 -2.54
N GLU A 18 -1.70 7.97 -2.95
CA GLU A 18 -1.99 9.40 -2.81
C GLU A 18 -3.32 9.76 -3.47
N ARG A 19 -3.56 9.33 -4.70
CA ARG A 19 -4.82 9.53 -5.42
C ARG A 19 -6.02 8.86 -4.73
N THR A 20 -5.81 7.69 -4.14
CA THR A 20 -6.85 6.98 -3.37
C THR A 20 -7.19 7.73 -2.09
N LEU A 21 -6.18 8.22 -1.37
CA LEU A 21 -6.35 9.02 -0.16
C LEU A 21 -7.01 10.38 -0.45
N GLU A 22 -6.66 11.03 -1.56
CA GLU A 22 -7.31 12.26 -2.02
C GLU A 22 -8.81 12.04 -2.27
N ALA A 23 -9.18 10.95 -2.97
CA ALA A 23 -10.58 10.61 -3.19
C ALA A 23 -11.31 10.30 -1.88
N ALA A 24 -10.66 9.60 -0.94
CA ALA A 24 -11.24 9.31 0.37
C ALA A 24 -11.38 10.56 1.25
N ALA A 25 -10.49 11.56 1.09
CA ALA A 25 -10.54 12.80 1.86
C ALA A 25 -11.73 13.72 1.49
N GLU A 26 -12.36 13.48 0.33
CA GLU A 26 -13.58 14.17 -0.09
C GLU A 26 -14.84 13.61 0.60
N LEU A 27 -14.75 12.45 1.27
CA LEU A 27 -15.86 11.82 1.97
C LEU A 27 -16.18 12.53 3.30
N SER A 28 -17.45 12.58 3.66
CA SER A 28 -17.84 12.84 5.04
C SER A 28 -17.37 11.69 5.95
N ARG A 29 -17.25 11.97 7.24
CA ARG A 29 -16.92 10.92 8.22
C ARG A 29 -17.88 9.74 8.16
N GLU A 30 -19.20 10.03 8.04
CA GLU A 30 -20.21 8.98 7.91
C GLU A 30 -19.98 8.09 6.68
N GLN A 31 -19.65 8.68 5.52
CA GLN A 31 -19.33 7.93 4.30
C GLN A 31 -18.06 7.10 4.46
N TYR A 32 -17.01 7.68 5.06
CA TYR A 32 -15.72 7.03 5.28
C TYR A 32 -15.80 5.80 6.18
N GLU A 33 -16.67 5.85 7.21
CA GLU A 33 -16.88 4.78 8.20
C GLU A 33 -18.08 3.88 7.85
N ARG A 34 -18.89 4.21 6.83
CA ARG A 34 -20.10 3.47 6.45
C ARG A 34 -19.81 2.01 6.17
N ALA A 35 -20.55 1.13 6.86
CA ALA A 35 -20.44 -0.30 6.66
C ALA A 35 -21.03 -0.72 5.31
N VAL A 36 -20.26 -1.47 4.53
CA VAL A 36 -20.63 -2.08 3.26
C VAL A 36 -20.21 -3.54 3.28
N VAL A 37 -21.01 -4.41 2.68
CA VAL A 37 -20.66 -5.84 2.55
C VAL A 37 -19.49 -5.98 1.58
N SER A 38 -18.31 -6.22 2.14
CA SER A 38 -17.03 -6.36 1.42
C SER A 38 -16.05 -7.13 2.29
N SER A 39 -14.86 -7.46 1.79
CA SER A 39 -13.77 -8.10 2.55
C SER A 39 -13.37 -7.31 3.79
N PHE A 40 -13.44 -5.97 3.71
CA PHE A 40 -13.33 -5.04 4.82
C PHE A 40 -14.57 -4.15 4.84
N PRO A 41 -15.13 -3.84 6.01
CA PRO A 41 -16.48 -3.30 6.10
C PRO A 41 -16.64 -1.84 5.69
N SER A 42 -15.55 -1.11 5.39
CA SER A 42 -15.61 0.31 5.02
C SER A 42 -14.39 0.77 4.21
N VAL A 43 -14.45 1.98 3.65
CA VAL A 43 -13.30 2.66 3.05
C VAL A 43 -12.16 2.76 4.07
N ARG A 44 -12.48 3.20 5.29
CA ARG A 44 -11.54 3.29 6.40
C ARG A 44 -10.83 1.97 6.66
N ALA A 45 -11.58 0.92 6.92
CA ALA A 45 -11.01 -0.38 7.29
C ALA A 45 -10.16 -0.98 6.18
N THR A 46 -10.50 -0.73 4.91
CA THR A 46 -9.71 -1.20 3.77
C THR A 46 -8.37 -0.44 3.67
N LEU A 47 -8.38 0.88 3.84
CA LEU A 47 -7.16 1.69 3.80
C LEU A 47 -6.22 1.37 4.98
N GLU A 48 -6.77 1.23 6.21
CA GLU A 48 -6.01 0.80 7.38
C GLU A 48 -5.37 -0.58 7.16
N HIS A 49 -6.10 -1.52 6.56
CA HIS A 49 -5.58 -2.85 6.23
C HIS A 49 -4.40 -2.79 5.26
N VAL A 50 -4.50 -1.99 4.20
CA VAL A 50 -3.41 -1.86 3.21
C VAL A 50 -2.14 -1.31 3.87
N LEU A 51 -2.26 -0.23 4.65
CA LEU A 51 -1.12 0.33 5.37
C LEU A 51 -0.53 -0.67 6.37
N ALA A 52 -1.37 -1.39 7.12
CA ALA A 52 -0.93 -2.41 8.06
C ALA A 52 -0.14 -3.53 7.36
N ALA A 53 -0.62 -3.99 6.20
CA ALA A 53 0.06 -5.00 5.43
C ALA A 53 1.44 -4.53 4.95
N GLU A 54 1.54 -3.31 4.41
CA GLU A 54 2.81 -2.74 3.96
C GLU A 54 3.81 -2.56 5.12
N VAL A 55 3.35 -2.11 6.29
CA VAL A 55 4.19 -1.98 7.50
C VAL A 55 4.72 -3.34 7.95
N VAL A 56 3.87 -4.37 7.98
CA VAL A 56 4.26 -5.74 8.34
C VAL A 56 5.31 -6.29 7.37
N TRP A 57 5.15 -6.04 6.07
CA TRP A 57 6.11 -6.50 5.07
C TRP A 57 7.46 -5.78 5.18
N LEU A 58 7.48 -4.48 5.36
CA LEU A 58 8.71 -3.73 5.59
C LEU A 58 9.45 -4.25 6.83
N SER A 59 8.73 -4.56 7.91
CA SER A 59 9.31 -5.15 9.13
C SER A 59 9.97 -6.51 8.84
N ARG A 60 9.31 -7.37 8.04
CA ARG A 60 9.88 -8.66 7.62
C ARG A 60 11.15 -8.51 6.80
N TRP A 61 11.15 -7.59 5.83
CA TRP A 61 12.33 -7.31 5.00
C TRP A 61 13.50 -6.78 5.81
N ALA A 62 13.23 -6.02 6.87
CA ALA A 62 14.23 -5.54 7.82
C ALA A 62 14.71 -6.62 8.82
N GLY A 63 14.27 -7.88 8.67
CA GLY A 63 14.68 -8.99 9.52
C GLY A 63 14.00 -9.04 10.89
N HIS A 64 12.95 -8.24 11.10
CA HIS A 64 12.19 -8.28 12.35
C HIS A 64 11.07 -9.34 12.25
N SER A 65 10.86 -10.09 13.34
CA SER A 65 9.66 -10.91 13.48
C SER A 65 8.41 -10.03 13.36
N LEU A 66 7.28 -10.63 12.96
CA LEU A 66 5.98 -9.95 12.83
C LEU A 66 5.81 -8.89 13.93
N GLY A 67 6.08 -7.64 13.58
CA GLY A 67 5.67 -6.51 14.39
C GLY A 67 4.14 -6.47 14.40
N ASP A 68 3.55 -6.06 15.50
CA ASP A 68 2.12 -5.81 15.56
C ASP A 68 1.72 -4.78 14.49
N ALA A 69 0.55 -4.97 13.91
CA ALA A 69 -0.03 -3.96 13.03
C ALA A 69 -0.11 -2.62 13.79
N PRO A 70 0.12 -1.49 13.12
CA PRO A 70 -0.01 -0.19 13.76
C PRO A 70 -1.36 -0.03 14.45
N ASP A 71 -1.35 0.62 15.62
CA ASP A 71 -2.59 1.02 16.28
C ASP A 71 -3.17 2.28 15.61
N TYR A 72 -4.34 2.13 15.02
CA TYR A 72 -5.07 3.22 14.36
C TYR A 72 -6.16 3.84 15.25
N SER A 73 -6.30 3.42 16.52
CA SER A 73 -7.40 3.84 17.39
C SER A 73 -7.50 5.36 17.60
N GLY A 74 -6.36 6.06 17.54
CA GLY A 74 -6.28 7.52 17.63
C GLY A 74 -6.50 8.26 16.30
N ILE A 75 -6.72 7.54 15.19
CA ILE A 75 -6.86 8.13 13.85
C ILE A 75 -8.29 8.00 13.39
N THR A 76 -8.98 9.13 13.28
CA THR A 76 -10.42 9.17 12.99
C THR A 76 -10.74 9.75 11.61
N ASP A 77 -9.72 10.22 10.88
CA ASP A 77 -9.89 10.89 9.60
C ASP A 77 -8.81 10.51 8.58
N VAL A 78 -9.08 10.79 7.32
CA VAL A 78 -8.16 10.53 6.21
C VAL A 78 -6.86 11.35 6.31
N PRO A 79 -6.87 12.64 6.68
CA PRO A 79 -5.63 13.40 6.89
C PRO A 79 -4.69 12.78 7.92
N GLY A 80 -5.23 12.24 9.02
CA GLY A 80 -4.48 11.50 10.03
C GLY A 80 -3.81 10.24 9.45
N LEU A 81 -4.59 9.44 8.74
CA LEU A 81 -4.08 8.23 8.06
C LEU A 81 -3.02 8.58 7.00
N ALA A 82 -3.24 9.62 6.21
CA ALA A 82 -2.30 10.10 5.21
C ALA A 82 -0.96 10.57 5.82
N ARG A 83 -0.98 11.18 7.02
CA ARG A 83 0.26 11.52 7.75
C ARG A 83 1.05 10.27 8.12
N LEU A 84 0.39 9.23 8.63
CA LEU A 84 1.06 7.96 8.93
C LEU A 84 1.65 7.32 7.66
N TRP A 85 0.89 7.34 6.57
CA TRP A 85 1.36 6.78 5.31
C TRP A 85 2.61 7.51 4.78
N ARG A 86 2.67 8.84 4.86
CA ARG A 86 3.87 9.61 4.49
C ARG A 86 5.10 9.25 5.34
N LEU A 87 4.92 9.07 6.64
CA LEU A 87 6.01 8.62 7.54
C LEU A 87 6.46 7.20 7.18
N PHE A 88 5.51 6.33 6.83
CA PHE A 88 5.81 4.99 6.38
C PHE A 88 6.58 4.99 5.05
N TRP A 89 6.16 5.75 4.05
CA TRP A 89 6.87 5.84 2.76
C TRP A 89 8.31 6.31 2.92
N HIS A 90 8.57 7.27 3.80
CA HIS A 90 9.96 7.68 4.07
C HIS A 90 10.82 6.49 4.53
N ARG A 91 10.31 5.66 5.44
CA ARG A 91 11.02 4.45 5.90
C ARG A 91 11.14 3.40 4.81
N GLN A 92 10.09 3.20 4.03
CA GLN A 92 10.05 2.23 2.94
C GLN A 92 11.07 2.59 1.85
N PHE A 93 11.10 3.85 1.40
CA PHE A 93 12.08 4.30 0.41
C PHE A 93 13.51 4.34 0.95
N THR A 94 13.71 4.60 2.25
CA THR A 94 15.03 4.45 2.88
C THR A 94 15.52 3.01 2.76
N PHE A 95 14.65 2.02 3.01
CA PHE A 95 14.98 0.60 2.84
C PHE A 95 15.26 0.26 1.37
N LEU A 96 14.38 0.64 0.44
CA LEU A 96 14.51 0.32 -0.98
C LEU A 96 15.78 0.91 -1.61
N ASN A 97 16.12 2.17 -1.26
CA ASN A 97 17.31 2.84 -1.76
C ASN A 97 18.63 2.29 -1.20
N ALA A 98 18.57 1.50 -0.12
CA ALA A 98 19.74 0.82 0.44
C ALA A 98 20.00 -0.55 -0.19
N LEU A 99 19.05 -1.09 -0.97
CA LEU A 99 19.18 -2.40 -1.62
C LEU A 99 20.18 -2.37 -2.78
N THR A 100 20.81 -3.51 -2.98
CA THR A 100 21.59 -3.85 -4.18
C THR A 100 20.83 -4.87 -5.02
N ASP A 101 21.17 -5.00 -6.31
CA ASP A 101 20.55 -5.98 -7.20
C ASP A 101 20.73 -7.44 -6.71
N ASP A 102 21.89 -7.74 -6.11
CA ASP A 102 22.17 -9.07 -5.56
C ASP A 102 21.25 -9.42 -4.37
N GLU A 103 20.88 -8.42 -3.56
CA GLU A 103 20.00 -8.62 -2.41
C GLU A 103 18.56 -8.94 -2.81
N LEU A 104 18.14 -8.63 -4.05
CA LEU A 104 16.80 -8.97 -4.55
C LEU A 104 16.55 -10.49 -4.60
N ALA A 105 17.59 -11.30 -4.68
CA ALA A 105 17.52 -12.76 -4.62
C ALA A 105 17.55 -13.32 -3.18
N THR A 106 17.73 -12.48 -2.16
CA THR A 106 17.81 -12.91 -0.75
C THR A 106 16.55 -13.65 -0.35
N PRO A 107 16.68 -14.87 0.24
CA PRO A 107 15.50 -15.62 0.68
C PRO A 107 14.88 -15.01 1.93
N ILE A 108 13.57 -14.71 1.85
CA ILE A 108 12.76 -14.21 2.96
C ILE A 108 11.89 -15.34 3.50
N ALA A 109 12.07 -15.72 4.75
CA ALA A 109 11.22 -16.66 5.44
C ALA A 109 9.88 -16.01 5.80
N ILE A 110 8.79 -16.65 5.42
CA ILE A 110 7.43 -16.15 5.60
C ILE A 110 6.62 -17.21 6.35
N ARG A 111 5.96 -16.78 7.42
CA ARG A 111 4.89 -17.56 8.04
C ARG A 111 3.56 -16.89 7.76
N THR A 112 2.66 -17.59 7.07
CA THR A 112 1.32 -17.09 6.78
C THR A 112 0.43 -17.08 8.03
N ARG A 113 -0.71 -16.39 7.99
CA ARG A 113 -1.70 -16.45 9.07
C ARG A 113 -2.29 -17.84 9.28
N SER A 114 -2.33 -18.67 8.22
CA SER A 114 -2.75 -20.07 8.31
C SER A 114 -1.66 -21.01 8.84
N GLY A 115 -0.47 -20.48 9.19
CA GLY A 115 0.63 -21.25 9.76
C GLY A 115 1.54 -21.91 8.72
N ILE A 116 1.32 -21.71 7.42
CA ILE A 116 2.21 -22.23 6.38
C ILE A 116 3.52 -21.46 6.43
N GLU A 117 4.63 -22.19 6.47
CA GLU A 117 5.99 -21.64 6.35
C GLU A 117 6.48 -21.82 4.92
N THR A 118 7.03 -20.76 4.35
CA THR A 118 7.60 -20.76 3.01
C THR A 118 8.78 -19.79 2.95
N VAL A 119 9.59 -19.92 1.91
CA VAL A 119 10.71 -19.03 1.63
C VAL A 119 10.55 -18.52 0.21
N GLN A 120 10.63 -17.22 0.04
CA GLN A 120 10.52 -16.55 -1.25
C GLN A 120 11.68 -15.57 -1.44
N PRO A 121 12.17 -15.36 -2.66
CA PRO A 121 13.09 -14.27 -2.94
C PRO A 121 12.51 -12.91 -2.53
N LEU A 122 13.35 -12.00 -2.04
CA LEU A 122 12.92 -10.65 -1.65
C LEU A 122 12.11 -9.97 -2.76
N VAL A 123 12.56 -10.04 -4.01
CA VAL A 123 11.87 -9.42 -5.16
C VAL A 123 10.44 -9.91 -5.33
N GLU A 124 10.16 -11.19 -5.12
CA GLU A 124 8.80 -11.75 -5.21
C GLU A 124 7.88 -11.17 -4.12
N THR A 125 8.43 -10.96 -2.93
CA THR A 125 7.68 -10.36 -1.82
C THR A 125 7.45 -8.86 -2.02
N LEU A 126 8.41 -8.17 -2.63
CA LEU A 126 8.25 -6.76 -3.02
C LEU A 126 7.14 -6.60 -4.07
N ILE A 127 7.13 -7.42 -5.11
CA ILE A 127 6.06 -7.47 -6.12
C ILE A 127 4.71 -7.81 -5.49
N HIS A 128 4.69 -8.79 -4.56
CA HIS A 128 3.48 -9.18 -3.85
C HIS A 128 2.83 -7.99 -3.14
N VAL A 129 3.60 -7.15 -2.47
CA VAL A 129 3.07 -5.99 -1.73
C VAL A 129 2.38 -5.00 -2.65
N VAL A 130 2.97 -4.67 -3.79
CA VAL A 130 2.36 -3.76 -4.78
C VAL A 130 1.10 -4.37 -5.40
N ASN A 131 1.12 -5.67 -5.71
CA ASN A 131 -0.07 -6.40 -6.19
C ASN A 131 -1.20 -6.44 -5.16
N HIS A 132 -0.87 -6.71 -3.90
CA HIS A 132 -1.82 -6.69 -2.80
C HIS A 132 -2.46 -5.30 -2.63
N ALA A 133 -1.65 -4.25 -2.68
CA ALA A 133 -2.12 -2.87 -2.63
C ALA A 133 -3.05 -2.55 -3.81
N THR A 134 -2.69 -2.98 -5.03
CA THR A 134 -3.52 -2.79 -6.24
C THR A 134 -4.87 -3.49 -6.12
N TYR A 135 -4.88 -4.72 -5.62
CA TYR A 135 -6.12 -5.47 -5.37
C TYR A 135 -7.06 -4.72 -4.41
N HIS A 136 -6.54 -4.22 -3.30
CA HIS A 136 -7.34 -3.49 -2.32
C HIS A 136 -7.72 -2.07 -2.78
N ARG A 137 -6.90 -1.39 -3.57
CA ARG A 137 -7.31 -0.13 -4.22
C ARG A 137 -8.52 -0.32 -5.12
N GLY A 138 -8.58 -1.43 -5.86
CA GLY A 138 -9.79 -1.78 -6.63
C GLY A 138 -11.04 -1.94 -5.74
N GLN A 139 -10.89 -2.51 -4.55
CA GLN A 139 -11.97 -2.58 -3.56
C GLN A 139 -12.35 -1.18 -3.04
N VAL A 140 -11.38 -0.32 -2.73
CA VAL A 140 -11.64 1.07 -2.32
C VAL A 140 -12.39 1.83 -3.40
N VAL A 141 -12.04 1.67 -4.68
CA VAL A 141 -12.78 2.27 -5.81
C VAL A 141 -14.26 1.86 -5.81
N THR A 142 -14.54 0.60 -5.56
CA THR A 142 -15.91 0.09 -5.46
C THR A 142 -16.63 0.65 -4.22
N LEU A 143 -15.98 0.65 -3.06
CA LEU A 143 -16.53 1.19 -1.82
C LEU A 143 -16.82 2.69 -1.94
N LEU A 144 -15.92 3.49 -2.53
CA LEU A 144 -16.13 4.92 -2.78
C LEU A 144 -17.45 5.15 -3.56
N ARG A 145 -17.67 4.41 -4.64
CA ARG A 145 -18.92 4.52 -5.42
C ARG A 145 -20.16 4.15 -4.59
N HIS A 146 -20.08 3.09 -3.77
CA HIS A 146 -21.18 2.67 -2.91
C HIS A 146 -21.57 3.71 -1.86
N VAL A 147 -20.61 4.48 -1.36
CA VAL A 147 -20.88 5.52 -0.36
C VAL A 147 -21.15 6.90 -0.99
N GLY A 148 -21.18 6.98 -2.32
CA GLY A 148 -21.45 8.24 -3.07
C GLY A 148 -20.23 9.13 -3.28
N GLY A 149 -19.02 8.60 -3.11
CA GLY A 149 -17.77 9.30 -3.42
C GLY A 149 -17.32 9.06 -4.86
N THR A 150 -16.36 9.87 -5.32
CA THR A 150 -15.80 9.81 -6.68
C THR A 150 -14.38 9.25 -6.63
N PRO A 151 -14.13 8.03 -7.15
CA PRO A 151 -12.78 7.48 -7.19
C PRO A 151 -11.92 8.20 -8.24
N ARG A 152 -10.61 8.24 -8.00
CA ARG A 152 -9.61 8.70 -8.96
C ARG A 152 -8.98 7.51 -9.68
N ALA A 153 -8.55 7.69 -10.94
CA ALA A 153 -7.85 6.67 -11.70
C ALA A 153 -6.48 6.36 -11.05
N THR A 154 -6.15 5.08 -10.92
CA THR A 154 -4.90 4.60 -10.32
C THR A 154 -4.21 3.53 -11.16
N ASP A 155 -4.58 3.43 -12.45
CA ASP A 155 -3.97 2.48 -13.36
C ASP A 155 -2.50 2.81 -13.61
N TYR A 156 -1.68 1.77 -13.72
CA TYR A 156 -0.25 1.91 -14.00
C TYR A 156 0.01 2.65 -15.32
N PHE A 157 -0.84 2.44 -16.32
CA PHE A 157 -0.73 3.14 -17.60
C PHE A 157 -0.88 4.67 -17.45
N ASN A 158 -1.80 5.13 -16.59
CA ASN A 158 -1.96 6.57 -16.32
C ASN A 158 -0.75 7.17 -15.59
N TYR A 159 -0.12 6.40 -14.70
CA TYR A 159 1.14 6.80 -14.07
C TYR A 159 2.26 6.96 -15.12
N CYS A 160 2.37 6.01 -16.06
CA CYS A 160 3.35 6.11 -17.14
C CYS A 160 3.12 7.30 -18.07
N LEU A 161 1.86 7.65 -18.37
CA LEU A 161 1.53 8.84 -19.16
C LEU A 161 1.97 10.13 -18.45
N GLY A 162 1.73 10.25 -17.14
CA GLY A 162 2.19 11.42 -16.36
C GLY A 162 3.71 11.62 -16.41
N LYS A 163 4.50 10.55 -16.47
CA LYS A 163 5.96 10.65 -16.62
C LYS A 163 6.39 11.24 -17.97
N VAL A 164 5.62 11.03 -19.02
CA VAL A 164 5.94 11.59 -20.36
C VAL A 164 5.71 13.10 -20.35
N ASP A 165 4.62 13.56 -19.73
CA ASP A 165 4.28 14.98 -19.67
C ASP A 165 5.25 15.79 -18.77
N GLU A 166 5.88 15.17 -17.77
CA GLU A 166 6.88 15.81 -16.90
C GLU A 166 8.29 15.88 -17.50
N SER A 167 8.54 15.17 -18.62
CA SER A 167 9.85 15.10 -19.30
C SER A 167 9.99 16.05 -20.49
N GLU A 168 8.94 16.80 -20.84
CA GLU A 168 8.92 17.84 -21.88
C GLU A 168 9.06 19.26 -21.24
#